data_d8e9eb789e9f9523409607b1f95d69c4
#
_entry.id   d8e9eb789e9f9523409607b1f95d69c4
#
_cell.length_a   1.000
_cell.length_b   1.000
_cell.length_c   1.000
_cell.angle_alpha   90.00
_cell.angle_beta   90.00
_cell.angle_gamma   90.00
#
_symmetry.space_group_name_H-M   'P 1'
#
loop_
_entity.id
_entity.type
_entity.pdbx_description
1 polymer ?
#
loop_
_entity_poly.entity_id
_entity_poly.type
_entity_poly.pdbx_seq_one_letter_code
_entity_poly.pdbx_strand_id
1 'polypeptide(L)'
;MLIDVPDPHSVPDRPRRGPRLAFRGWRARRPFWGGLLLALGGGEILLTEKASLKVVLHIGMQGLAGYLLPTLMVLLGLLILFNPSQRLFYSITGVLLSLGTWLTSNLGGFFLGLLLGVTGSCLAFGWLPDQEPRVSRRERRRRARAEARALTAEGAEGTA
;
A
#
# COMPACT_ATOMS: atom_id res chain seq x y z
N MET A 1 23.76 -22.27 -48.85
CA MET A 1 23.43 -21.12 -47.94
C MET A 1 22.28 -21.59 -47.07
N LEU A 2 22.60 -22.14 -45.91
CA LEU A 2 21.60 -22.64 -44.94
C LEU A 2 21.04 -21.40 -44.20
N ILE A 3 19.77 -21.15 -44.37
CA ILE A 3 19.05 -20.13 -43.62
C ILE A 3 18.84 -20.71 -42.21
N ASP A 4 19.49 -20.12 -41.22
CA ASP A 4 19.34 -20.44 -39.82
C ASP A 4 17.89 -20.02 -39.39
N VAL A 5 17.01 -21.00 -39.33
CA VAL A 5 15.63 -20.77 -38.88
C VAL A 5 15.63 -20.76 -37.33
N PRO A 6 15.32 -19.63 -36.71
CA PRO A 6 15.26 -19.58 -35.23
C PRO A 6 14.28 -20.60 -34.70
N ASP A 7 14.70 -21.43 -33.75
CA ASP A 7 13.88 -22.46 -33.10
C ASP A 7 12.65 -21.80 -32.45
N PRO A 8 11.41 -22.09 -32.89
CA PRO A 8 10.19 -21.50 -32.34
C PRO A 8 9.96 -21.86 -30.87
N HIS A 9 10.74 -22.78 -30.32
CA HIS A 9 10.67 -23.21 -28.91
C HIS A 9 11.72 -22.56 -28.01
N SER A 10 12.58 -21.69 -28.54
CA SER A 10 13.50 -20.89 -27.72
C SER A 10 12.69 -19.85 -26.91
N VAL A 11 12.10 -20.28 -25.80
CA VAL A 11 11.50 -19.37 -24.82
C VAL A 11 12.64 -18.51 -24.26
N PRO A 12 12.62 -17.19 -24.45
CA PRO A 12 13.67 -16.33 -23.92
C PRO A 12 13.74 -16.53 -22.40
N ASP A 13 14.93 -16.92 -21.94
CA ASP A 13 15.21 -17.19 -20.54
C ASP A 13 14.85 -15.93 -19.73
N ARG A 14 13.70 -15.95 -19.05
CA ARG A 14 13.24 -14.80 -18.27
C ARG A 14 14.22 -14.64 -17.11
N PRO A 15 14.94 -13.53 -17.03
CA PRO A 15 15.92 -13.33 -15.97
C PRO A 15 15.24 -13.56 -14.63
N ARG A 16 15.77 -14.51 -13.84
CA ARG A 16 15.29 -14.82 -12.49
C ARG A 16 15.34 -13.52 -11.69
N ARG A 17 14.20 -12.91 -11.48
CA ARG A 17 14.07 -11.69 -10.66
C ARG A 17 14.55 -12.03 -9.26
N GLY A 18 15.67 -11.45 -8.86
CA GLY A 18 16.22 -11.66 -7.52
C GLY A 18 15.18 -11.34 -6.44
N PRO A 19 15.27 -11.94 -5.24
CA PRO A 19 14.27 -11.83 -4.18
C PRO A 19 13.96 -10.37 -3.80
N ARG A 20 14.94 -9.47 -3.93
CA ARG A 20 14.76 -8.02 -3.68
C ARG A 20 13.84 -7.35 -4.70
N LEU A 21 13.93 -7.73 -5.97
CA LEU A 21 13.07 -7.21 -7.02
C LEU A 21 11.65 -7.78 -6.92
N ALA A 22 11.52 -9.05 -6.52
CA ALA A 22 10.24 -9.70 -6.25
C ALA A 22 9.51 -9.00 -5.09
N PHE A 23 10.21 -8.73 -3.97
CA PHE A 23 9.67 -8.02 -2.81
C PHE A 23 9.25 -6.58 -3.16
N ARG A 24 10.09 -5.87 -3.91
CA ARG A 24 9.77 -4.51 -4.38
C ARG A 24 8.54 -4.48 -5.27
N GLY A 25 8.39 -5.46 -6.17
CA GLY A 25 7.21 -5.62 -7.01
C GLY A 25 5.95 -5.98 -6.22
N TRP A 26 6.09 -6.86 -5.22
CA TRP A 26 5.00 -7.24 -4.33
C TRP A 26 4.50 -6.04 -3.51
N ARG A 27 5.41 -5.26 -2.92
CA ARG A 27 5.11 -4.06 -2.15
C ARG A 27 4.45 -2.96 -3.00
N ALA A 28 4.86 -2.81 -4.26
CA ALA A 28 4.32 -1.78 -5.15
C ALA A 28 2.86 -2.04 -5.56
N ARG A 29 2.43 -3.30 -5.50
CA ARG A 29 1.06 -3.72 -5.88
C ARG A 29 0.06 -3.71 -4.72
N ARG A 30 0.45 -3.23 -3.54
CA ARG A 30 -0.37 -3.26 -2.32
C ARG A 30 -0.27 -1.93 -1.57
N PRO A 31 -1.28 -1.54 -0.80
CA PRO A 31 -1.23 -0.37 0.06
C PRO A 31 -0.36 -0.64 1.30
N PHE A 32 0.90 -1.04 1.04
CA PHE A 32 1.85 -1.51 2.06
C PHE A 32 2.02 -0.50 3.19
N TRP A 33 2.25 0.77 2.85
CA TRP A 33 2.47 1.81 3.84
C TRP A 33 1.23 2.09 4.68
N GLY A 34 0.04 2.07 4.07
CA GLY A 34 -1.21 2.27 4.79
C GLY A 34 -1.46 1.17 5.82
N GLY A 35 -1.36 -0.11 5.41
CA GLY A 35 -1.52 -1.23 6.32
C GLY A 35 -0.45 -1.30 7.41
N LEU A 36 0.81 -1.00 7.06
CA LEU A 36 1.91 -0.97 8.02
C LEU A 36 1.70 0.11 9.09
N LEU A 37 1.37 1.33 8.69
CA LEU A 37 1.14 2.43 9.63
C LEU A 37 -0.05 2.16 10.55
N LEU A 38 -1.14 1.58 10.02
CA LEU A 38 -2.29 1.19 10.83
C LEU A 38 -1.91 0.10 11.85
N ALA A 39 -1.17 -0.92 11.44
CA ALA A 39 -0.71 -1.96 12.34
C ALA A 39 0.27 -1.43 13.40
N LEU A 40 1.18 -0.53 13.02
CA LEU A 40 2.11 0.11 13.96
C LEU A 40 1.36 1.01 14.96
N GLY A 41 0.34 1.76 14.51
CA GLY A 41 -0.48 2.58 15.38
C GLY A 41 -1.21 1.76 16.45
N GLY A 42 -1.83 0.65 16.05
CA GLY A 42 -2.44 -0.28 16.99
C GLY A 42 -1.42 -0.95 17.93
N GLY A 43 -0.26 -1.34 17.39
CA GLY A 43 0.82 -1.94 18.17
C GLY A 43 1.41 -0.98 19.19
N GLU A 44 1.58 0.28 18.83
CA GLU A 44 2.08 1.33 19.73
C GLU A 44 1.14 1.54 20.93
N ILE A 45 -0.18 1.62 20.67
CA ILE A 45 -1.17 1.74 21.73
C ILE A 45 -1.10 0.51 22.67
N LEU A 46 -1.03 -0.72 22.12
CA LEU A 46 -0.90 -1.93 22.92
C LEU A 46 0.37 -1.97 23.78
N LEU A 47 1.49 -1.46 23.26
CA LEU A 47 2.76 -1.39 24.00
C LEU A 47 2.71 -0.35 25.12
N THR A 48 1.97 0.72 24.92
CA THR A 48 1.83 1.80 25.91
C THR A 48 0.85 1.40 27.02
N GLU A 49 -0.19 0.66 26.67
CA GLU A 49 -1.15 0.08 27.63
C GLU A 49 -0.53 -1.12 28.39
N LYS A 50 0.56 -0.89 29.12
CA LYS A 50 1.20 -1.93 29.96
C LYS A 50 0.39 -2.30 31.22
N ALA A 51 -0.89 -1.94 31.28
CA ALA A 51 -1.74 -2.37 32.35
C ALA A 51 -1.83 -3.90 32.39
N SER A 52 -1.49 -4.47 33.54
CA SER A 52 -1.56 -5.91 33.76
C SER A 52 -2.96 -6.42 33.40
N LEU A 53 -3.04 -7.55 32.69
CA LEU A 53 -4.32 -8.24 32.37
C LEU A 53 -5.26 -8.37 33.57
N LYS A 54 -4.71 -8.44 34.79
CA LYS A 54 -5.47 -8.43 36.05
C LYS A 54 -6.27 -7.13 36.24
N VAL A 55 -5.74 -5.99 35.81
CA VAL A 55 -6.41 -4.68 35.91
C VAL A 55 -7.53 -4.60 34.86
N VAL A 56 -7.32 -5.13 33.67
CA VAL A 56 -8.33 -5.18 32.59
C VAL A 56 -9.59 -5.93 33.04
N LEU A 57 -9.42 -7.05 33.70
CA LEU A 57 -10.54 -7.85 34.22
C LEU A 57 -11.29 -7.14 35.36
N HIS A 58 -10.65 -6.21 36.07
CA HIS A 58 -11.28 -5.45 37.18
C HIS A 58 -11.97 -4.17 36.74
N ILE A 59 -11.59 -3.58 35.61
CA ILE A 59 -12.13 -2.28 35.11
C ILE A 59 -13.39 -2.49 34.23
N GLY A 60 -13.77 -3.72 33.93
CA GLY A 60 -14.99 -4.04 33.17
C GLY A 60 -14.90 -3.67 31.68
N MET A 61 -16.02 -3.23 31.11
CA MET A 61 -16.17 -2.98 29.65
C MET A 61 -15.18 -1.94 29.06
N GLN A 62 -14.79 -0.92 29.80
CA GLN A 62 -13.84 0.10 29.34
C GLN A 62 -12.42 -0.45 29.19
N GLY A 63 -11.97 -1.30 30.11
CA GLY A 63 -10.65 -1.93 30.00
C GLY A 63 -10.58 -2.90 28.81
N LEU A 64 -11.67 -3.64 28.57
CA LEU A 64 -11.75 -4.54 27.42
C LEU A 64 -11.66 -3.77 26.10
N ALA A 65 -12.36 -2.65 25.97
CA ALA A 65 -12.35 -1.81 24.78
C ALA A 65 -10.94 -1.23 24.51
N GLY A 66 -10.20 -0.84 25.56
CA GLY A 66 -8.84 -0.32 25.45
C GLY A 66 -7.85 -1.30 24.81
N TYR A 67 -8.05 -2.60 24.98
CA TYR A 67 -7.23 -3.64 24.33
C TYR A 67 -7.82 -4.13 23.02
N LEU A 68 -9.14 -4.23 22.92
CA LEU A 68 -9.81 -4.76 21.74
C LEU A 68 -9.62 -3.87 20.53
N LEU A 69 -9.82 -2.55 20.70
CA LEU A 69 -9.72 -1.59 19.58
C LEU A 69 -8.31 -1.57 18.95
N PRO A 70 -7.21 -1.43 19.71
CA PRO A 70 -5.87 -1.47 19.13
C PRO A 70 -5.53 -2.84 18.52
N THR A 71 -5.99 -3.94 19.12
CA THR A 71 -5.79 -5.29 18.56
C THR A 71 -6.47 -5.42 17.20
N LEU A 72 -7.71 -4.91 17.07
CA LEU A 72 -8.41 -4.88 15.79
C LEU A 72 -7.70 -3.98 14.76
N MET A 73 -7.11 -2.85 15.18
CA MET A 73 -6.30 -2.00 14.30
C MET A 73 -5.09 -2.74 13.74
N VAL A 74 -4.37 -3.49 14.58
CA VAL A 74 -3.25 -4.35 14.13
C VAL A 74 -3.75 -5.39 13.13
N LEU A 75 -4.84 -6.07 13.44
CA LEU A 75 -5.43 -7.09 12.58
C LEU A 75 -5.84 -6.50 11.22
N LEU A 76 -6.54 -5.37 11.21
CA LEU A 76 -6.94 -4.69 9.97
C LEU A 76 -5.73 -4.22 9.15
N GLY A 77 -4.69 -3.71 9.80
CA GLY A 77 -3.44 -3.34 9.15
C GLY A 77 -2.79 -4.54 8.46
N LEU A 78 -2.77 -5.70 9.10
CA LEU A 78 -2.28 -6.95 8.51
C LEU A 78 -3.19 -7.42 7.36
N LEU A 79 -4.52 -7.33 7.50
CA LEU A 79 -5.44 -7.67 6.42
C LEU A 79 -5.23 -6.78 5.18
N ILE A 80 -5.02 -5.49 5.35
CA ILE A 80 -4.69 -4.57 4.26
C ILE A 80 -3.39 -5.00 3.56
N LEU A 81 -2.40 -5.44 4.31
CA LEU A 81 -1.11 -5.92 3.78
C LEU A 81 -1.25 -7.22 2.97
N PHE A 82 -1.99 -8.18 3.50
CA PHE A 82 -2.10 -9.52 2.91
C PHE A 82 -3.28 -9.67 1.95
N ASN A 83 -4.42 -9.03 2.24
CA ASN A 83 -5.65 -9.12 1.43
C ASN A 83 -6.19 -7.73 1.06
N PRO A 84 -5.60 -7.05 0.05
CA PRO A 84 -5.99 -5.70 -0.34
C PRO A 84 -7.32 -5.63 -1.11
N SER A 85 -8.00 -6.74 -1.36
CA SER A 85 -9.26 -6.76 -2.15
C SER A 85 -10.38 -5.95 -1.47
N GLN A 86 -10.47 -6.00 -0.15
CA GLN A 86 -11.46 -5.26 0.64
C GLN A 86 -10.88 -4.04 1.37
N ARG A 87 -9.83 -3.45 0.82
CA ARG A 87 -9.10 -2.33 1.43
C ARG A 87 -9.99 -1.15 1.84
N LEU A 88 -11.05 -0.85 1.06
CA LEU A 88 -11.98 0.24 1.38
C LEU A 88 -12.68 0.00 2.71
N PHE A 89 -13.22 -1.21 2.89
CA PHE A 89 -13.85 -1.59 4.15
C PHE A 89 -12.86 -1.53 5.32
N TYR A 90 -11.66 -2.12 5.16
CA TYR A 90 -10.64 -2.12 6.21
C TYR A 90 -10.13 -0.71 6.53
N SER A 91 -10.03 0.16 5.54
CA SER A 91 -9.59 1.55 5.74
C SER A 91 -10.61 2.37 6.50
N ILE A 92 -11.89 2.28 6.13
CA ILE A 92 -12.98 2.99 6.82
C ILE A 92 -13.07 2.50 8.26
N THR A 93 -13.10 1.18 8.45
CA THR A 93 -13.12 0.57 9.79
C THR A 93 -11.88 0.96 10.59
N GLY A 94 -10.70 1.02 9.96
CA GLY A 94 -9.47 1.45 10.59
C GLY A 94 -9.51 2.90 11.09
N VAL A 95 -10.10 3.83 10.32
CA VAL A 95 -10.33 5.21 10.78
C VAL A 95 -11.26 5.22 11.98
N LEU A 96 -12.39 4.51 11.91
CA LEU A 96 -13.36 4.46 13.00
C LEU A 96 -12.76 3.88 14.28
N LEU A 97 -11.99 2.81 14.17
CA LEU A 97 -11.28 2.23 15.32
C LEU A 97 -10.24 3.20 15.88
N SER A 98 -9.46 3.85 15.02
CA SER A 98 -8.47 4.85 15.45
C SER A 98 -9.12 6.01 16.20
N LEU A 99 -10.28 6.50 15.74
CA LEU A 99 -11.05 7.51 16.43
C LEU A 99 -11.70 6.95 17.72
N GLY A 100 -12.14 5.69 17.70
CA GLY A 100 -12.69 5.01 18.88
C GLY A 100 -11.66 4.87 20.01
N THR A 101 -10.39 4.70 19.71
CA THR A 101 -9.33 4.66 20.73
C THR A 101 -9.23 5.97 21.50
N TRP A 102 -9.68 7.09 20.93
CA TRP A 102 -9.77 8.38 21.64
C TRP A 102 -10.62 8.29 22.93
N LEU A 103 -11.69 7.54 22.89
CA LEU A 103 -12.61 7.44 24.04
C LEU A 103 -12.10 6.47 25.11
N THR A 104 -11.22 5.55 24.75
CA THR A 104 -10.86 4.41 25.61
C THR A 104 -9.43 4.44 26.13
N SER A 105 -8.53 5.17 25.47
CA SER A 105 -7.11 5.18 25.82
C SER A 105 -6.68 6.47 26.54
N ASN A 106 -5.74 6.32 27.43
CA ASN A 106 -5.18 7.42 28.22
C ASN A 106 -4.11 8.17 27.39
N LEU A 107 -3.98 9.49 27.58
CA LEU A 107 -3.22 10.43 26.74
C LEU A 107 -1.72 10.09 26.43
N GLY A 108 -1.12 9.09 27.05
CA GLY A 108 0.33 8.87 27.00
C GLY A 108 0.89 8.27 25.71
N GLY A 109 0.26 7.30 25.08
CA GLY A 109 0.69 6.68 23.79
C GLY A 109 -0.27 6.94 22.64
N PHE A 110 -1.41 7.44 23.00
CA PHE A 110 -2.60 7.62 22.23
C PHE A 110 -2.43 8.53 21.00
N PHE A 111 -1.75 9.67 21.13
CA PHE A 111 -1.65 10.67 20.05
C PHE A 111 -0.85 10.13 18.86
N LEU A 112 0.21 9.42 19.12
CA LEU A 112 1.04 8.78 18.08
C LEU A 112 0.29 7.64 17.41
N GLY A 113 -0.32 6.75 18.19
CA GLY A 113 -1.12 5.63 17.67
C GLY A 113 -2.33 6.08 16.86
N LEU A 114 -3.03 7.13 17.31
CA LEU A 114 -4.13 7.75 16.57
C LEU A 114 -3.66 8.31 15.23
N LEU A 115 -2.60 9.14 15.25
CA LEU A 115 -2.06 9.74 14.01
C LEU A 115 -1.61 8.67 13.02
N LEU A 116 -0.89 7.65 13.48
CA LEU A 116 -0.46 6.52 12.67
C LEU A 116 -1.65 5.73 12.12
N GLY A 117 -2.66 5.49 12.94
CA GLY A 117 -3.86 4.77 12.55
C GLY A 117 -4.68 5.51 11.49
N VAL A 118 -4.95 6.79 11.72
CA VAL A 118 -5.71 7.63 10.76
C VAL A 118 -4.93 7.83 9.47
N THR A 119 -3.65 8.21 9.55
CA THR A 119 -2.82 8.40 8.33
C THR A 119 -2.65 7.11 7.56
N GLY A 120 -2.42 5.98 8.25
CA GLY A 120 -2.34 4.65 7.64
C GLY A 120 -3.61 4.27 6.90
N SER A 121 -4.76 4.47 7.54
CA SER A 121 -6.07 4.18 6.96
C SER A 121 -6.36 5.09 5.75
N CYS A 122 -6.07 6.39 5.84
CA CYS A 122 -6.22 7.33 4.72
C CYS A 122 -5.32 6.96 3.52
N LEU A 123 -4.08 6.56 3.78
CA LEU A 123 -3.16 6.09 2.73
C LEU A 123 -3.65 4.80 2.07
N ALA A 124 -4.20 3.87 2.85
CA ALA A 124 -4.78 2.63 2.32
C ALA A 124 -6.04 2.91 1.49
N PHE A 125 -6.88 3.85 1.93
CA PHE A 125 -8.07 4.30 1.21
C PHE A 125 -7.72 4.95 -0.13
N GLY A 126 -6.76 5.88 -0.15
CA GLY A 126 -6.33 6.61 -1.34
C GLY A 126 -5.46 5.80 -2.31
N TRP A 127 -5.11 4.56 -1.98
CA TRP A 127 -4.30 3.74 -2.86
C TRP A 127 -5.13 3.17 -4.01
N LEU A 128 -4.71 3.44 -5.26
CA LEU A 128 -5.33 2.91 -6.49
C LEU A 128 -4.44 1.80 -7.07
N PRO A 129 -4.98 0.57 -7.29
CA PRO A 129 -4.20 -0.56 -7.82
C PRO A 129 -3.72 -0.37 -9.26
N ASP A 130 -4.50 0.35 -10.08
CA ASP A 130 -4.29 0.53 -11.52
C ASP A 130 -3.75 1.94 -11.86
N GLN A 131 -2.78 2.43 -11.10
CA GLN A 131 -2.05 3.60 -11.57
C GLN A 131 -1.18 3.19 -12.75
N GLU A 132 -1.52 3.65 -13.94
CA GLU A 132 -0.63 3.59 -15.08
C GLU A 132 0.75 4.12 -14.68
N PRO A 133 1.83 3.41 -15.07
CA PRO A 133 3.19 3.86 -14.75
C PRO A 133 3.33 5.32 -15.19
N ARG A 134 3.63 6.21 -14.27
CA ARG A 134 3.85 7.62 -14.61
C ARG A 134 4.91 7.67 -15.69
N VAL A 135 4.47 7.92 -16.92
CA VAL A 135 5.37 8.11 -18.05
C VAL A 135 6.33 9.24 -17.71
N SER A 136 7.62 8.95 -17.64
CA SER A 136 8.61 9.95 -17.25
C SER A 136 8.56 11.14 -18.20
N ARG A 137 8.87 12.36 -17.69
CA ARG A 137 8.91 13.57 -18.54
C ARG A 137 9.83 13.40 -19.76
N ARG A 138 10.89 12.58 -19.62
CA ARG A 138 11.79 12.24 -20.73
C ARG A 138 11.08 11.40 -21.80
N GLU A 139 10.27 10.47 -21.41
CA GLU A 139 9.55 9.56 -22.30
C GLU A 139 8.39 10.27 -23.01
N ARG A 140 7.68 11.17 -22.34
CA ARG A 140 6.71 12.08 -22.97
C ARG A 140 7.37 12.97 -24.03
N ARG A 141 8.55 13.54 -23.73
CA ARG A 141 9.30 14.35 -24.69
C ARG A 141 9.83 13.52 -25.86
N ARG A 142 10.20 12.25 -25.64
CA ARG A 142 10.61 11.35 -26.73
C ARG A 142 9.45 11.01 -27.65
N ARG A 143 8.26 10.69 -27.09
CA ARG A 143 7.04 10.43 -27.87
C ARG A 143 6.63 11.64 -28.67
N ALA A 144 6.55 12.82 -28.06
CA ALA A 144 6.20 14.06 -28.75
C ALA A 144 7.19 14.42 -29.89
N ARG A 145 8.49 14.15 -29.70
CA ARG A 145 9.49 14.34 -30.78
C ARG A 145 9.37 13.31 -31.90
N ALA A 146 9.00 12.07 -31.56
CA ALA A 146 8.76 11.03 -32.56
C ALA A 146 7.51 11.33 -33.40
N GLU A 147 6.43 11.77 -32.77
CA GLU A 147 5.20 12.21 -33.43
C GLU A 147 5.44 13.41 -34.33
N ALA A 148 6.17 14.43 -33.85
CA ALA A 148 6.50 15.60 -34.67
C ALA A 148 7.38 15.23 -35.90
N ARG A 149 8.28 14.26 -35.76
CA ARG A 149 9.08 13.77 -36.89
C ARG A 149 8.26 12.98 -37.89
N ALA A 150 7.30 12.18 -37.43
CA ALA A 150 6.39 11.43 -38.29
C ALA A 150 5.52 12.38 -39.14
N LEU A 151 4.95 13.41 -38.51
CA LEU A 151 4.15 14.41 -39.19
C LEU A 151 4.94 15.22 -40.22
N THR A 152 6.21 15.54 -39.92
CA THR A 152 7.09 16.24 -40.91
C THR A 152 7.50 15.33 -42.08
N ALA A 153 7.63 14.01 -41.86
CA ALA A 153 7.91 13.07 -42.92
C ALA A 153 6.69 12.86 -43.84
N GLU A 154 5.51 12.71 -43.28
CA GLU A 154 4.24 12.61 -44.04
C GLU A 154 3.96 13.87 -44.86
N GLY A 155 4.21 15.07 -44.30
CA GLY A 155 4.05 16.34 -45.02
C GLY A 155 5.04 16.51 -46.18
N ALA A 156 6.23 15.92 -46.12
CA ALA A 156 7.22 15.94 -47.16
C ALA A 156 6.88 15.00 -48.33
N GLU A 157 6.27 13.86 -48.06
CA GLU A 157 5.83 12.90 -49.09
C GLU A 157 4.56 13.36 -49.84
N GLY A 158 3.68 14.16 -49.17
CA GLY A 158 2.45 14.68 -49.78
C GLY A 158 2.65 15.89 -50.72
N THR A 159 3.87 16.46 -50.79
CA THR A 159 4.19 17.64 -51.62
C THR A 159 5.07 17.30 -52.84
N ALA A 160 5.41 16.02 -53.06
CA ALA A 160 6.13 15.52 -54.24
C ALA A 160 5.17 14.86 -55.22
#